data_ffa18b56d444e391b1bf6842363c0131
#
_entry.id   ffa18b56d444e391b1bf6842363c0131
#
_cell.length_a   1.000
_cell.length_b   1.000
_cell.length_c   1.000
_cell.angle_alpha   90.00
_cell.angle_beta   90.00
_cell.angle_gamma   90.00
#
_symmetry.space_group_name_H-M   'P 1'
#
loop_
_entity.id
_entity.type
_entity.pdbx_description
1 polymer ?
#
loop_
_entity_poly.entity_id
_entity_poly.type
_entity_poly.pdbx_seq_one_letter_code
_entity_poly.pdbx_strand_id
1 'polypeptide(L)'
;MQAPYLIGQTKPLTPAEFQQITDTVTFPLPVSYRDFLYTYGLGAINELLMIHQPDEAYIRSNFGEYMDLWELPESEEPAVLNGLTIATTIDGDIIAVIDDSQYPFIILPRHSDKILRFAAFEEVIDYYDHTYHFSGDVYFDSYYHYEQENITFVNGPGIDKALFEKVHQDFLAGVPFDKVYNTERQPKYVIQEMGGWVYFDNIYQSSVRIKYQSQYRPAADKVIQFIRDRMK
;
A
#
# COMPACT_ATOMS: atom_id res chain seq x y z
N MET A 1 -1.90 3.40 -17.77
CA MET A 1 -2.20 2.41 -16.68
C MET A 1 -3.63 1.87 -16.81
N GLN A 2 -3.86 0.58 -16.62
CA GLN A 2 -5.19 0.02 -16.42
C GLN A 2 -5.69 0.42 -15.02
N ALA A 3 -6.99 0.72 -14.85
CA ALA A 3 -7.54 1.03 -13.54
C ALA A 3 -7.31 -0.12 -12.56
N PRO A 4 -6.81 0.14 -11.34
CA PRO A 4 -6.57 -0.91 -10.36
C PRO A 4 -7.87 -1.56 -9.88
N TYR A 5 -7.80 -2.82 -9.51
CA TYR A 5 -8.90 -3.48 -8.82
C TYR A 5 -9.07 -2.87 -7.41
N LEU A 6 -10.25 -2.41 -7.07
CA LEU A 6 -10.50 -1.76 -5.78
C LEU A 6 -10.90 -2.79 -4.73
N ILE A 7 -10.21 -2.78 -3.59
CA ILE A 7 -10.58 -3.58 -2.41
C ILE A 7 -11.38 -2.69 -1.47
N GLY A 8 -12.68 -3.01 -1.33
CA GLY A 8 -13.61 -2.23 -0.53
C GLY A 8 -13.91 -0.83 -1.10
N GLN A 9 -14.40 0.05 -0.23
CA GLN A 9 -14.69 1.43 -0.59
C GLN A 9 -13.43 2.29 -0.51
N THR A 10 -13.23 3.13 -1.51
CA THR A 10 -12.26 4.21 -1.48
C THR A 10 -12.84 5.44 -0.76
N LYS A 11 -11.97 6.32 -0.29
CA LYS A 11 -12.33 7.66 0.17
C LYS A 11 -11.57 8.69 -0.65
N PRO A 12 -12.10 9.09 -1.82
CA PRO A 12 -11.54 10.20 -2.58
C PRO A 12 -11.41 11.46 -1.73
N LEU A 13 -10.34 12.23 -1.93
CA LEU A 13 -10.20 13.51 -1.28
C LEU A 13 -11.20 14.52 -1.84
N THR A 14 -11.74 15.34 -0.95
CA THR A 14 -12.50 16.52 -1.35
C THR A 14 -11.58 17.65 -1.83
N PRO A 15 -12.06 18.61 -2.63
CA PRO A 15 -11.27 19.80 -2.99
C PRO A 15 -10.71 20.55 -1.79
N ALA A 16 -11.44 20.60 -0.67
CA ALA A 16 -11.00 21.25 0.55
C ALA A 16 -9.84 20.50 1.23
N GLU A 17 -9.89 19.16 1.30
CA GLU A 17 -8.80 18.35 1.83
C GLU A 17 -7.55 18.46 0.93
N PHE A 18 -7.71 18.48 -0.40
CA PHE A 18 -6.59 18.68 -1.32
C PHE A 18 -5.99 20.08 -1.20
N GLN A 19 -6.81 21.10 -1.00
CA GLN A 19 -6.32 22.47 -0.78
C GLN A 19 -5.43 22.56 0.47
N GLN A 20 -5.79 21.86 1.56
CA GLN A 20 -4.93 21.79 2.74
C GLN A 20 -3.53 21.23 2.44
N ILE A 21 -3.43 20.22 1.54
CA ILE A 21 -2.13 19.71 1.08
C ILE A 21 -1.40 20.77 0.27
N THR A 22 -2.09 21.44 -0.66
CA THR A 22 -1.50 22.47 -1.51
C THR A 22 -0.95 23.63 -0.69
N ASP A 23 -1.59 23.97 0.41
CA ASP A 23 -1.17 25.07 1.30
C ASP A 23 0.14 24.78 2.08
N THR A 24 0.60 23.53 2.11
CA THR A 24 1.86 23.15 2.78
C THR A 24 3.10 23.34 1.91
N VAL A 25 2.94 23.50 0.60
CA VAL A 25 4.05 23.65 -0.36
C VAL A 25 3.99 24.97 -1.11
N THR A 26 5.14 25.43 -1.64
CA THR A 26 5.27 26.70 -2.37
C THR A 26 5.23 26.52 -3.89
N PHE A 27 5.05 25.30 -4.37
CA PHE A 27 5.03 24.96 -5.80
C PHE A 27 3.70 24.26 -6.15
N PRO A 28 3.29 24.29 -7.43
CA PRO A 28 2.04 23.67 -7.87
C PRO A 28 2.14 22.14 -7.82
N LEU A 29 1.14 21.49 -7.23
CA LEU A 29 1.05 20.04 -7.26
C LEU A 29 0.61 19.53 -8.64
N PRO A 30 1.22 18.44 -9.15
CA PRO A 30 0.88 17.87 -10.43
C PRO A 30 -0.57 17.42 -10.54
N VAL A 31 -1.16 17.66 -11.73
CA VAL A 31 -2.56 17.29 -12.01
C VAL A 31 -2.79 15.78 -11.87
N SER A 32 -1.85 14.96 -12.34
CA SER A 32 -1.96 13.49 -12.24
C SER A 32 -2.06 12.99 -10.79
N TYR A 33 -1.30 13.59 -9.86
CA TYR A 33 -1.40 13.26 -8.43
C TYR A 33 -2.73 13.69 -7.83
N ARG A 34 -3.18 14.92 -8.14
CA ARG A 34 -4.50 15.42 -7.71
C ARG A 34 -5.61 14.50 -8.19
N ASP A 35 -5.60 14.14 -9.48
CA ASP A 35 -6.65 13.31 -10.09
C ASP A 35 -6.65 11.90 -9.50
N PHE A 36 -5.47 11.37 -9.16
CA PHE A 36 -5.36 10.11 -8.41
C PHE A 36 -6.05 10.23 -7.04
N LEU A 37 -5.73 11.26 -6.26
CA LEU A 37 -6.33 11.46 -4.93
C LEU A 37 -7.84 11.72 -4.99
N TYR A 38 -8.32 12.41 -6.01
CA TYR A 38 -9.76 12.62 -6.24
C TYR A 38 -10.50 11.36 -6.71
N THR A 39 -9.78 10.37 -7.21
CA THR A 39 -10.36 9.12 -7.66
C THR A 39 -10.31 8.04 -6.58
N TYR A 40 -9.17 7.91 -5.93
CA TYR A 40 -8.89 6.78 -5.04
C TYR A 40 -8.69 7.17 -3.56
N GLY A 41 -8.18 8.37 -3.28
CA GLY A 41 -7.77 8.78 -1.95
C GLY A 41 -6.46 8.14 -1.50
N LEU A 42 -6.31 7.93 -0.19
CA LEU A 42 -5.13 7.33 0.43
C LEU A 42 -5.29 5.80 0.54
N GLY A 43 -4.20 5.07 0.34
CA GLY A 43 -4.23 3.61 0.36
C GLY A 43 -2.90 3.00 -0.08
N ALA A 44 -2.91 1.70 -0.39
CA ALA A 44 -1.75 0.99 -0.90
C ALA A 44 -2.02 0.38 -2.26
N ILE A 45 -1.06 0.47 -3.16
CA ILE A 45 -1.03 -0.27 -4.41
C ILE A 45 -0.21 -1.53 -4.19
N ASN A 46 -0.84 -2.70 -4.38
CA ASN A 46 -0.25 -4.03 -4.24
C ASN A 46 0.50 -4.27 -2.91
N GLU A 47 0.13 -3.55 -1.82
CA GLU A 47 0.87 -3.50 -0.55
C GLU A 47 2.33 -3.07 -0.67
N LEU A 48 2.76 -2.68 -1.83
CA LEU A 48 4.11 -2.21 -2.10
C LEU A 48 4.20 -0.69 -1.96
N LEU A 49 3.40 0.05 -2.72
CA LEU A 49 3.40 1.51 -2.76
C LEU A 49 2.34 2.05 -1.82
N MET A 50 2.76 2.59 -0.69
CA MET A 50 1.89 3.14 0.35
C MET A 50 1.71 4.64 0.14
N ILE A 51 0.54 5.05 -0.35
CA ILE A 51 0.16 6.44 -0.59
C ILE A 51 -0.48 6.96 0.70
N HIS A 52 0.26 7.78 1.41
CA HIS A 52 -0.13 8.31 2.72
C HIS A 52 -0.37 9.83 2.69
N GLN A 53 -0.73 10.39 3.85
CA GLN A 53 -0.83 11.84 4.00
C GLN A 53 0.51 12.47 3.62
N PRO A 54 0.54 13.44 2.68
CA PRO A 54 1.76 14.12 2.28
C PRO A 54 2.48 14.81 3.44
N ASP A 55 3.82 14.75 3.40
CA ASP A 55 4.70 15.30 4.44
C ASP A 55 5.84 16.11 3.79
N GLU A 56 5.83 17.42 4.02
CA GLU A 56 6.85 18.36 3.51
C GLU A 56 8.15 18.35 4.32
N ALA A 57 8.13 17.79 5.50
CA ALA A 57 9.29 17.73 6.37
C ALA A 57 10.06 16.40 6.28
N TYR A 58 9.44 15.35 5.71
CA TYR A 58 9.94 13.97 5.80
C TYR A 58 11.38 13.81 5.30
N ILE A 59 11.68 14.28 4.08
CA ILE A 59 13.03 14.12 3.50
C ILE A 59 14.05 14.90 4.33
N ARG A 60 13.77 16.16 4.65
CA ARG A 60 14.68 17.01 5.43
C ARG A 60 14.92 16.44 6.82
N SER A 61 13.90 15.99 7.51
CA SER A 61 14.01 15.50 8.88
C SER A 61 14.75 14.16 8.99
N ASN A 62 14.64 13.31 7.98
CA ASN A 62 15.21 11.95 8.02
C ASN A 62 16.52 11.82 7.24
N PHE A 63 16.74 12.66 6.21
CA PHE A 63 17.84 12.50 5.26
C PHE A 63 18.64 13.80 5.01
N GLY A 64 18.31 14.90 5.68
CA GLY A 64 18.99 16.19 5.46
C GLY A 64 20.51 16.16 5.68
N GLU A 65 21.01 15.26 6.54
CA GLU A 65 22.46 15.05 6.76
C GLU A 65 23.04 13.90 5.92
N TYR A 66 22.24 13.26 5.07
CA TYR A 66 22.56 12.04 4.33
C TYR A 66 22.24 12.14 2.85
N MET A 67 22.24 13.37 2.27
CA MET A 67 21.93 13.56 0.84
C MET A 67 22.96 12.91 -0.09
N ASP A 68 24.16 12.61 0.42
CA ASP A 68 25.21 11.84 -0.25
C ASP A 68 24.88 10.35 -0.47
N LEU A 69 23.76 9.87 0.07
CA LEU A 69 23.22 8.55 -0.28
C LEU A 69 22.82 8.44 -1.75
N TRP A 70 22.54 9.57 -2.41
CA TRP A 70 22.13 9.61 -3.80
C TRP A 70 23.07 10.45 -4.66
N GLU A 71 23.26 10.02 -5.92
CA GLU A 71 23.95 10.81 -6.94
C GLU A 71 23.11 12.03 -7.32
N LEU A 72 23.25 13.12 -6.58
CA LEU A 72 22.47 14.34 -6.75
C LEU A 72 23.43 15.53 -6.89
N PRO A 73 23.29 16.37 -7.96
CA PRO A 73 24.02 17.62 -8.06
C PRO A 73 23.66 18.56 -6.88
N GLU A 74 24.66 19.24 -6.30
CA GLU A 74 24.45 20.21 -5.20
C GLU A 74 23.37 21.26 -5.54
N SER A 75 23.25 21.64 -6.82
CA SER A 75 22.23 22.59 -7.27
C SER A 75 20.78 22.07 -7.19
N GLU A 76 20.59 20.76 -7.11
CA GLU A 76 19.28 20.11 -7.05
C GLU A 76 18.89 19.68 -5.62
N GLU A 77 19.85 19.58 -4.71
CA GLU A 77 19.59 19.21 -3.31
C GLU A 77 18.48 20.05 -2.65
N PRO A 78 18.45 21.40 -2.81
CA PRO A 78 17.37 22.18 -2.18
C PRO A 78 15.98 21.81 -2.68
N ALA A 79 15.82 21.45 -3.96
CA ALA A 79 14.54 21.04 -4.50
C ALA A 79 14.09 19.70 -3.93
N VAL A 80 15.01 18.74 -3.77
CA VAL A 80 14.73 17.43 -3.16
C VAL A 80 14.43 17.56 -1.67
N LEU A 81 15.23 18.34 -0.92
CA LEU A 81 15.03 18.58 0.52
C LEU A 81 13.70 19.29 0.84
N ASN A 82 13.17 20.10 -0.10
CA ASN A 82 11.88 20.77 0.00
C ASN A 82 10.76 19.98 -0.67
N GLY A 83 11.05 18.77 -1.13
CA GLY A 83 10.06 17.92 -1.78
C GLY A 83 8.97 17.45 -0.83
N LEU A 84 7.75 17.35 -1.36
CA LEU A 84 6.60 16.81 -0.66
C LEU A 84 6.61 15.28 -0.78
N THR A 85 6.90 14.55 0.29
CA THR A 85 6.79 13.09 0.30
C THR A 85 5.32 12.69 0.22
N ILE A 86 4.95 11.90 -0.77
CA ILE A 86 3.56 11.51 -1.06
C ILE A 86 3.31 10.02 -0.88
N ALA A 87 4.36 9.21 -0.98
CA ALA A 87 4.29 7.77 -0.79
C ALA A 87 5.65 7.21 -0.37
N THR A 88 5.62 6.00 0.17
CA THR A 88 6.81 5.17 0.42
C THR A 88 6.55 3.75 -0.05
N THR A 89 7.61 2.98 -0.29
CA THR A 89 7.46 1.54 -0.50
C THR A 89 7.75 0.75 0.78
N ILE A 90 7.28 -0.50 0.83
CA ILE A 90 7.64 -1.42 1.92
C ILE A 90 9.15 -1.70 1.97
N ASP A 91 9.85 -1.56 0.84
CA ASP A 91 11.30 -1.73 0.74
C ASP A 91 12.07 -0.47 1.14
N GLY A 92 11.36 0.65 1.38
CA GLY A 92 11.89 1.89 1.93
C GLY A 92 12.26 2.94 0.89
N ASP A 93 11.83 2.82 -0.37
CA ASP A 93 11.90 3.92 -1.33
C ASP A 93 10.99 5.06 -0.89
N ILE A 94 11.40 6.30 -1.20
CA ILE A 94 10.62 7.50 -0.93
C ILE A 94 10.16 8.08 -2.26
N ILE A 95 8.87 8.33 -2.39
CA ILE A 95 8.28 8.98 -3.55
C ILE A 95 7.87 10.40 -3.15
N ALA A 96 8.40 11.38 -3.86
CA ALA A 96 8.13 12.77 -3.58
C ALA A 96 7.78 13.58 -4.83
N VAL A 97 7.06 14.68 -4.62
CA VAL A 97 6.85 15.75 -5.60
C VAL A 97 7.82 16.87 -5.30
N ILE A 98 8.51 17.37 -6.32
CA ILE A 98 9.46 18.49 -6.25
C ILE A 98 9.04 19.62 -7.18
N ASP A 99 9.62 20.80 -7.00
CA ASP A 99 9.43 21.96 -7.88
C ASP A 99 10.23 21.80 -9.18
N ASP A 100 9.74 20.89 -10.04
CA ASP A 100 10.26 20.66 -11.38
C ASP A 100 9.06 20.56 -12.36
N SER A 101 9.06 21.42 -13.39
CA SER A 101 7.95 21.49 -14.35
C SER A 101 7.91 20.33 -15.33
N GLN A 102 9.02 19.65 -15.56
CA GLN A 102 9.15 18.55 -16.52
C GLN A 102 9.01 17.18 -15.85
N TYR A 103 9.68 17.00 -14.70
CA TYR A 103 9.72 15.75 -13.96
C TYR A 103 9.43 15.98 -12.48
N PRO A 104 8.17 16.34 -12.15
CA PRO A 104 7.81 16.69 -10.78
C PRO A 104 7.83 15.52 -9.81
N PHE A 105 7.83 14.28 -10.28
CA PHE A 105 7.89 13.10 -9.40
C PHE A 105 9.30 12.53 -9.36
N ILE A 106 9.77 12.26 -8.15
CA ILE A 106 11.04 11.57 -7.94
C ILE A 106 10.83 10.33 -7.07
N ILE A 107 11.66 9.32 -7.33
CA ILE A 107 11.89 8.21 -6.41
C ILE A 107 13.31 8.34 -5.88
N LEU A 108 13.43 8.41 -4.55
CA LEU A 108 14.69 8.27 -3.82
C LEU A 108 14.78 6.80 -3.40
N PRO A 109 15.51 5.95 -4.14
CA PRO A 109 15.52 4.52 -3.89
C PRO A 109 16.41 4.19 -2.68
N ARG A 110 15.99 3.20 -1.89
CA ARG A 110 16.78 2.72 -0.75
C ARG A 110 18.02 1.92 -1.16
N HIS A 111 17.90 1.19 -2.28
CA HIS A 111 18.92 0.22 -2.70
C HIS A 111 19.68 0.64 -3.96
N SER A 112 19.65 1.93 -4.30
CA SER A 112 20.39 2.54 -5.41
C SER A 112 20.72 3.99 -5.05
N ASP A 113 21.82 4.49 -5.59
CA ASP A 113 22.23 5.88 -5.52
C ASP A 113 21.58 6.76 -6.61
N LYS A 114 20.92 6.16 -7.60
CA LYS A 114 20.33 6.87 -8.75
C LYS A 114 18.89 7.25 -8.51
N ILE A 115 18.63 8.54 -8.41
CA ILE A 115 17.29 9.11 -8.34
C ILE A 115 16.56 8.86 -9.68
N LEU A 116 15.33 8.39 -9.60
CA LEU A 116 14.45 8.23 -10.75
C LEU A 116 13.49 9.41 -10.84
N ARG A 117 13.15 9.83 -12.07
CA ARG A 117 12.31 11.00 -12.35
C ARG A 117 11.20 10.67 -13.32
N PHE A 118 10.00 11.20 -13.05
CA PHE A 118 8.80 10.91 -13.84
C PHE A 118 7.97 12.17 -14.06
N ALA A 119 7.31 12.24 -15.21
CA ALA A 119 6.45 13.36 -15.57
C ALA A 119 5.03 13.23 -14.98
N ALA A 120 4.57 12.00 -14.72
CA ALA A 120 3.22 11.73 -14.22
C ALA A 120 3.23 10.67 -13.11
N PHE A 121 2.23 10.73 -12.21
CA PHE A 121 2.12 9.77 -11.11
C PHE A 121 1.85 8.34 -11.60
N GLU A 122 1.12 8.20 -12.70
CA GLU A 122 0.88 6.92 -13.34
C GLU A 122 2.17 6.24 -13.80
N GLU A 123 3.18 7.01 -14.22
CA GLU A 123 4.49 6.47 -14.60
C GLU A 123 5.25 5.90 -13.40
N VAL A 124 5.08 6.49 -12.21
CA VAL A 124 5.61 5.94 -10.96
C VAL A 124 4.97 4.58 -10.65
N ILE A 125 3.65 4.47 -10.82
CA ILE A 125 2.93 3.22 -10.60
C ILE A 125 3.35 2.17 -11.64
N ASP A 126 3.43 2.55 -12.92
CA ASP A 126 3.87 1.67 -14.00
C ASP A 126 5.33 1.19 -13.80
N TYR A 127 6.21 2.04 -13.27
CA TYR A 127 7.57 1.66 -12.90
C TYR A 127 7.57 0.50 -11.87
N TYR A 128 6.77 0.61 -10.81
CA TYR A 128 6.68 -0.45 -9.81
C TYR A 128 5.98 -1.71 -10.33
N ASP A 129 4.95 -1.58 -11.18
CA ASP A 129 4.31 -2.71 -11.85
C ASP A 129 5.33 -3.53 -12.66
N HIS A 130 6.18 -2.85 -13.44
CA HIS A 130 7.23 -3.52 -14.23
C HIS A 130 8.34 -4.10 -13.35
N THR A 131 8.81 -3.34 -12.34
CA THR A 131 9.93 -3.75 -11.48
C THR A 131 9.60 -4.97 -10.64
N TYR A 132 8.35 -5.07 -10.15
CA TYR A 132 7.89 -6.16 -9.29
C TYR A 132 7.05 -7.21 -10.04
N HIS A 133 6.94 -7.09 -11.37
CA HIS A 133 6.30 -8.06 -12.25
C HIS A 133 4.82 -8.36 -11.90
N PHE A 134 4.04 -7.35 -11.55
CA PHE A 134 2.61 -7.51 -11.29
C PHE A 134 1.80 -7.81 -12.55
N SER A 135 2.40 -7.63 -13.74
CA SER A 135 1.81 -7.96 -15.05
C SER A 135 0.46 -7.26 -15.32
N GLY A 136 0.31 -6.03 -14.81
CA GLY A 136 -0.92 -5.26 -14.92
C GLY A 136 -2.04 -5.71 -13.97
N ASP A 137 -1.80 -6.71 -13.10
CA ASP A 137 -2.76 -7.14 -12.08
C ASP A 137 -2.63 -6.29 -10.81
N VAL A 138 -2.90 -4.99 -10.98
CA VAL A 138 -2.75 -3.99 -9.93
C VAL A 138 -4.04 -3.88 -9.13
N TYR A 139 -3.93 -3.82 -7.80
CA TYR A 139 -5.04 -3.51 -6.92
C TYR A 139 -4.72 -2.32 -6.01
N PHE A 140 -5.78 -1.61 -5.61
CA PHE A 140 -5.73 -0.53 -4.65
C PHE A 140 -6.49 -0.93 -3.38
N ASP A 141 -5.79 -0.91 -2.25
CA ASP A 141 -6.32 -1.22 -0.93
C ASP A 141 -6.43 0.07 -0.11
N SER A 142 -7.66 0.56 0.06
CA SER A 142 -7.93 1.83 0.72
C SER A 142 -7.61 1.81 2.22
N TYR A 143 -7.11 2.94 2.76
CA TYR A 143 -6.96 3.15 4.19
C TYR A 143 -8.24 3.66 4.88
N TYR A 144 -9.36 3.66 4.18
CA TYR A 144 -10.62 4.16 4.70
C TYR A 144 -11.25 3.23 5.72
N HIS A 145 -11.29 3.67 7.00
CA HIS A 145 -11.97 3.00 8.13
C HIS A 145 -11.75 1.47 8.20
N TYR A 146 -10.49 1.04 8.06
CA TYR A 146 -10.18 -0.40 8.14
C TYR A 146 -9.83 -0.82 9.58
N GLU A 147 -10.13 -2.08 9.87
CA GLU A 147 -9.71 -2.82 11.06
C GLU A 147 -8.95 -4.08 10.62
N GLN A 148 -8.12 -4.59 11.53
CA GLN A 148 -7.39 -5.85 11.32
C GLN A 148 -7.58 -6.78 12.50
N GLU A 149 -7.73 -8.06 12.18
CA GLU A 149 -7.71 -9.17 13.14
C GLU A 149 -6.54 -10.09 12.79
N ASN A 150 -5.83 -10.55 13.81
CA ASN A 150 -4.75 -11.53 13.66
C ASN A 150 -5.07 -12.77 14.47
N ILE A 151 -5.15 -13.91 13.81
CA ILE A 151 -5.42 -15.21 14.43
C ILE A 151 -4.13 -16.03 14.33
N THR A 152 -3.60 -16.50 15.48
CA THR A 152 -2.34 -17.23 15.54
C THR A 152 -2.58 -18.71 15.79
N PHE A 153 -1.72 -19.56 15.18
CA PHE A 153 -1.72 -21.01 15.29
C PHE A 153 -0.57 -21.47 16.21
N VAL A 154 -0.50 -20.85 17.39
CA VAL A 154 0.53 -21.18 18.39
C VAL A 154 -0.05 -22.15 19.41
N ASN A 155 0.63 -23.29 19.62
CA ASN A 155 0.28 -24.29 20.62
C ASN A 155 1.49 -24.53 21.55
N GLY A 156 1.42 -24.01 22.77
CA GLY A 156 2.54 -24.05 23.71
C GLY A 156 3.79 -23.34 23.17
N PRO A 157 4.95 -24.01 23.08
CA PRO A 157 6.19 -23.41 22.59
C PRO A 157 6.33 -23.45 21.06
N GLY A 158 5.34 -23.99 20.32
CA GLY A 158 5.46 -24.24 18.88
C GLY A 158 4.30 -23.72 18.07
N ILE A 159 4.44 -23.85 16.74
CA ILE A 159 3.39 -23.53 15.75
C ILE A 159 2.69 -24.83 15.38
N ASP A 160 1.36 -24.83 15.43
CA ASP A 160 0.54 -25.95 14.95
C ASP A 160 0.29 -25.85 13.45
N LYS A 161 1.28 -26.28 12.67
CA LYS A 161 1.23 -26.24 11.21
C LYS A 161 0.13 -27.14 10.63
N ALA A 162 -0.17 -28.27 11.27
CA ALA A 162 -1.21 -29.18 10.81
C ALA A 162 -2.60 -28.55 10.96
N LEU A 163 -2.84 -27.85 12.07
CA LEU A 163 -4.07 -27.09 12.28
C LEU A 163 -4.17 -25.92 11.28
N PHE A 164 -3.06 -25.18 11.06
CA PHE A 164 -3.02 -24.11 10.05
C PHE A 164 -3.45 -24.61 8.67
N GLU A 165 -2.82 -25.71 8.22
CA GLU A 165 -3.09 -26.33 6.90
C GLU A 165 -4.56 -26.76 6.79
N LYS A 166 -5.08 -27.43 7.81
CA LYS A 166 -6.49 -27.86 7.86
C LYS A 166 -7.43 -26.66 7.77
N VAL A 167 -7.19 -25.61 8.58
CA VAL A 167 -8.04 -24.42 8.58
C VAL A 167 -7.97 -23.68 7.25
N HIS A 168 -6.80 -23.62 6.60
CA HIS A 168 -6.65 -23.04 5.27
C HIS A 168 -7.47 -23.82 4.23
N GLN A 169 -7.39 -25.14 4.21
CA GLN A 169 -8.19 -25.97 3.28
C GLN A 169 -9.69 -25.84 3.54
N ASP A 170 -10.10 -25.82 4.80
CA ASP A 170 -11.52 -25.61 5.17
C ASP A 170 -12.00 -24.21 4.74
N PHE A 171 -11.15 -23.18 4.85
CA PHE A 171 -11.45 -21.83 4.37
C PHE A 171 -11.65 -21.82 2.85
N LEU A 172 -10.75 -22.43 2.09
CA LEU A 172 -10.86 -22.51 0.63
C LEU A 172 -12.12 -23.23 0.17
N ALA A 173 -12.57 -24.23 0.93
CA ALA A 173 -13.77 -25.01 0.62
C ALA A 173 -15.08 -24.33 1.06
N GLY A 174 -15.04 -23.48 2.08
CA GLY A 174 -16.24 -22.99 2.75
C GLY A 174 -16.49 -21.49 2.74
N VAL A 175 -15.48 -20.66 2.40
CA VAL A 175 -15.62 -19.21 2.36
C VAL A 175 -15.48 -18.71 0.93
N PRO A 176 -16.54 -18.09 0.35
CA PRO A 176 -16.44 -17.49 -0.98
C PRO A 176 -15.51 -16.26 -0.95
N PHE A 177 -14.72 -16.08 -1.99
CA PHE A 177 -13.86 -14.91 -2.20
C PHE A 177 -13.93 -14.47 -3.67
N ASP A 178 -13.72 -13.17 -3.91
CA ASP A 178 -13.91 -12.56 -5.23
C ASP A 178 -12.65 -12.67 -6.09
N LYS A 179 -11.47 -12.53 -5.49
CA LYS A 179 -10.19 -12.56 -6.18
C LYS A 179 -9.08 -13.05 -5.26
N VAL A 180 -7.99 -13.55 -5.86
CA VAL A 180 -6.78 -13.96 -5.12
C VAL A 180 -5.58 -13.24 -5.70
N TYR A 181 -4.76 -12.66 -4.83
CA TYR A 181 -3.46 -12.10 -5.16
C TYR A 181 -2.33 -12.86 -4.45
N ASN A 182 -1.11 -12.82 -4.98
CA ASN A 182 0.08 -13.43 -4.37
C ASN A 182 -0.09 -14.92 -4.04
N THR A 183 -0.47 -15.72 -5.02
CA THR A 183 -1.05 -17.05 -4.86
C THR A 183 -0.13 -18.13 -4.27
N GLU A 184 1.20 -18.04 -4.41
CA GLU A 184 2.08 -19.15 -4.02
C GLU A 184 2.49 -19.14 -2.56
N ARG A 185 3.04 -18.04 -2.08
CA ARG A 185 3.63 -17.96 -0.73
C ARG A 185 2.77 -17.20 0.26
N GLN A 186 2.09 -16.19 -0.23
CA GLN A 186 1.35 -15.24 0.59
C GLN A 186 -0.01 -14.94 -0.06
N PRO A 187 -0.92 -15.94 -0.16
CA PRO A 187 -2.21 -15.75 -0.80
C PRO A 187 -3.06 -14.76 -0.03
N LYS A 188 -3.57 -13.77 -0.75
CA LYS A 188 -4.52 -12.78 -0.26
C LYS A 188 -5.86 -13.02 -0.92
N TYR A 189 -6.82 -13.49 -0.17
CA TYR A 189 -8.19 -13.77 -0.62
C TYR A 189 -9.06 -12.55 -0.39
N VAL A 190 -9.39 -11.84 -1.46
CA VAL A 190 -10.22 -10.63 -1.39
C VAL A 190 -11.69 -11.04 -1.23
N ILE A 191 -12.37 -10.42 -0.28
CA ILE A 191 -13.80 -10.60 0.01
C ILE A 191 -14.44 -9.21 0.04
N GLN A 192 -15.08 -8.84 -1.06
CA GLN A 192 -15.68 -7.51 -1.22
C GLN A 192 -16.85 -7.27 -0.24
N GLU A 193 -17.55 -8.31 0.18
CA GLU A 193 -18.64 -8.19 1.16
C GLU A 193 -18.14 -7.59 2.50
N MET A 194 -16.89 -7.83 2.86
CA MET A 194 -16.27 -7.23 4.06
C MET A 194 -15.36 -6.04 3.74
N GLY A 195 -15.25 -5.64 2.46
CA GLY A 195 -14.37 -4.56 2.02
C GLY A 195 -12.91 -4.82 2.38
N GLY A 196 -12.43 -6.05 2.22
CA GLY A 196 -11.13 -6.43 2.69
C GLY A 196 -10.64 -7.77 2.15
N TRP A 197 -9.75 -8.40 2.92
CA TRP A 197 -9.09 -9.64 2.51
C TRP A 197 -8.71 -10.52 3.71
N VAL A 198 -8.49 -11.80 3.41
CA VAL A 198 -7.90 -12.78 4.31
C VAL A 198 -6.54 -13.21 3.76
N TYR A 199 -5.51 -13.13 4.58
CA TYR A 199 -4.15 -13.50 4.24
C TYR A 199 -3.68 -14.65 5.11
N PHE A 200 -3.35 -15.78 4.48
CA PHE A 200 -2.72 -16.94 5.13
C PHE A 200 -1.21 -16.87 4.96
N ASP A 201 -0.49 -16.85 6.09
CA ASP A 201 0.98 -16.87 6.10
C ASP A 201 1.51 -18.29 5.78
N ASN A 202 1.56 -18.63 4.50
CA ASN A 202 2.03 -19.95 4.06
C ASN A 202 3.54 -20.16 4.24
N ILE A 203 4.31 -19.09 4.53
CA ILE A 203 5.76 -19.20 4.75
C ILE A 203 6.04 -19.76 6.14
N TYR A 204 5.51 -19.12 7.16
CA TYR A 204 5.71 -19.53 8.56
C TYR A 204 4.61 -20.45 9.07
N GLN A 205 3.44 -20.41 8.44
CA GLN A 205 2.23 -21.18 8.83
C GLN A 205 1.78 -20.88 10.27
N SER A 206 2.00 -19.63 10.70
CA SER A 206 1.84 -19.22 12.09
C SER A 206 0.61 -18.38 12.35
N SER A 207 0.06 -17.74 11.31
CA SER A 207 -1.04 -16.78 11.48
C SER A 207 -1.90 -16.60 10.23
N VAL A 208 -3.11 -16.10 10.47
CA VAL A 208 -4.01 -15.54 9.47
C VAL A 208 -4.29 -14.10 9.83
N ARG A 209 -4.09 -13.19 8.90
CA ARG A 209 -4.52 -11.78 9.02
C ARG A 209 -5.81 -11.55 8.23
N ILE A 210 -6.71 -10.80 8.82
CA ILE A 210 -8.00 -10.46 8.23
C ILE A 210 -8.10 -8.94 8.30
N LYS A 211 -8.16 -8.28 7.14
CA LYS A 211 -8.42 -6.85 7.03
C LYS A 211 -9.84 -6.67 6.51
N TYR A 212 -10.56 -5.71 7.08
CA TYR A 212 -11.91 -5.37 6.65
C TYR A 212 -12.22 -3.91 6.95
N GLN A 213 -13.20 -3.34 6.25
CA GLN A 213 -13.68 -1.99 6.58
C GLN A 213 -14.71 -2.04 7.70
N SER A 214 -14.60 -1.11 8.68
CA SER A 214 -15.38 -1.13 9.93
C SER A 214 -16.90 -1.18 9.71
N GLN A 215 -17.40 -0.53 8.64
CA GLN A 215 -18.82 -0.56 8.29
C GLN A 215 -19.32 -1.94 7.85
N TYR A 216 -18.42 -2.84 7.44
CA TYR A 216 -18.74 -4.21 7.02
C TYR A 216 -18.36 -5.27 8.07
N ARG A 217 -18.18 -4.86 9.32
CA ARG A 217 -17.84 -5.74 10.43
C ARG A 217 -18.72 -6.99 10.54
N PRO A 218 -20.07 -6.94 10.35
CA PRO A 218 -20.89 -8.16 10.43
C PRO A 218 -20.51 -9.23 9.39
N ALA A 219 -20.03 -8.85 8.21
CA ALA A 219 -19.52 -9.79 7.20
C ALA A 219 -18.16 -10.36 7.62
N ALA A 220 -17.25 -9.50 8.12
CA ALA A 220 -15.95 -9.91 8.64
C ALA A 220 -16.07 -10.87 9.83
N ASP A 221 -16.99 -10.61 10.77
CA ASP A 221 -17.25 -11.47 11.94
C ASP A 221 -17.64 -12.90 11.53
N LYS A 222 -18.38 -13.09 10.44
CA LYS A 222 -18.71 -14.44 9.91
C LYS A 222 -17.45 -15.19 9.47
N VAL A 223 -16.53 -14.49 8.79
CA VAL A 223 -15.28 -15.07 8.32
C VAL A 223 -14.35 -15.38 9.50
N ILE A 224 -14.21 -14.44 10.43
CA ILE A 224 -13.42 -14.61 11.66
C ILE A 224 -13.94 -15.79 12.48
N GLN A 225 -15.25 -15.86 12.67
CA GLN A 225 -15.89 -16.95 13.42
C GLN A 225 -15.72 -18.30 12.71
N PHE A 226 -15.85 -18.33 11.38
CA PHE A 226 -15.61 -19.52 10.57
C PHE A 226 -14.21 -20.09 10.81
N ILE A 227 -13.17 -19.24 10.82
CA ILE A 227 -11.79 -19.64 11.06
C ILE A 227 -11.63 -20.12 12.51
N ARG A 228 -12.11 -19.35 13.50
CA ARG A 228 -11.98 -19.69 14.93
C ARG A 228 -12.69 -21.01 15.31
N ASP A 229 -13.83 -21.32 14.70
CA ASP A 229 -14.54 -22.56 14.99
C ASP A 229 -13.80 -23.81 14.51
N ARG A 230 -12.95 -23.67 13.49
CA ARG A 230 -12.12 -24.77 12.96
C ARG A 230 -10.81 -24.96 13.70
N MET A 231 -10.48 -24.04 14.59
CA MET A 231 -9.33 -24.14 15.48
C MET A 231 -9.65 -24.92 16.80
N LYS A 232 -10.92 -25.22 17.04
CA LYS A 232 -11.38 -26.02 18.21
C LYS A 232 -11.28 -27.50 17.85
#